data_3546e755e1c629b80c3a94093c025657
#
_entry.id   3546e755e1c629b80c3a94093c025657
#
_cell.length_a   1.000
_cell.length_b   1.000
_cell.length_c   1.000
_cell.angle_alpha   90.00
_cell.angle_beta   90.00
_cell.angle_gamma   90.00
#
_symmetry.space_group_name_H-M   'P 1'
#
loop_
_entity.id
_entity.type
_entity.pdbx_description
1 polymer ?
#
loop_
_entity_poly.entity_id
_entity_poly.type
_entity_poly.pdbx_seq_one_letter_code
_entity_poly.pdbx_strand_id
1 'polypeptide(L)'
;LLLLGQFWCGLSRLLYGTSWTDSNVAELVNGSYIPVRVDADRRPDVDHRYAVGSWPAVVFLTPDLKPILGTGFVPPDVLLDALGSIAAMYRDNQAEITARVAAVEEQAELYESARIDASRSPSPWMTGRILDMISDTADTDFGGFGQAPKFPHFDALELLLEVHQRAAQEK
;
A
#
# COMPACT_ATOMS: atom_id res chain seq x y z
N LEU A 1 -16.38 3.09 -0.03
CA LEU A 1 -15.19 3.58 0.67
C LEU A 1 -14.61 2.45 1.51
N LEU A 2 -13.38 2.03 1.22
CA LEU A 2 -12.70 0.96 1.91
C LEU A 2 -11.57 1.53 2.78
N LEU A 3 -11.50 1.09 4.02
CA LEU A 3 -10.42 1.39 4.96
C LEU A 3 -9.69 0.09 5.30
N LEU A 4 -8.45 -0.02 4.86
CA LEU A 4 -7.54 -1.09 5.23
C LEU A 4 -6.60 -0.62 6.33
N GLY A 5 -6.38 -1.45 7.32
CA GLY A 5 -5.45 -1.14 8.38
C GLY A 5 -5.20 -2.33 9.28
N GLN A 6 -4.25 -2.17 10.19
CA GLN A 6 -3.85 -3.20 11.12
C GLN A 6 -3.87 -2.62 12.54
N PHE A 7 -4.31 -3.41 13.50
CA PHE A 7 -4.48 -2.94 14.88
C PHE A 7 -3.15 -2.55 15.56
N TRP A 8 -2.05 -3.19 15.18
CA TRP A 8 -0.72 -2.91 15.70
C TRP A 8 -0.03 -1.72 14.99
N CYS A 9 -0.53 -1.29 13.82
CA CYS A 9 0.02 -0.16 13.08
C CYS A 9 -0.31 1.17 13.78
N GLY A 10 0.72 1.93 14.17
CA GLY A 10 0.56 3.21 14.85
C GLY A 10 -0.21 4.25 14.02
N LEU A 11 0.06 4.34 12.71
CA LEU A 11 -0.63 5.25 11.80
C LEU A 11 -2.09 4.83 11.58
N SER A 12 -2.40 3.53 11.55
CA SER A 12 -3.79 3.05 11.49
C SER A 12 -4.56 3.50 12.72
N ARG A 13 -3.97 3.36 13.92
CA ARG A 13 -4.60 3.84 15.17
C ARG A 13 -4.76 5.35 15.19
N LEU A 14 -3.77 6.10 14.68
CA LEU A 14 -3.85 7.55 14.58
C LEU A 14 -4.99 7.97 13.65
N LEU A 15 -5.11 7.38 12.47
CA LEU A 15 -6.20 7.66 11.54
C LEU A 15 -7.57 7.37 12.17
N TYR A 16 -7.69 6.25 12.91
CA TYR A 16 -8.94 5.91 13.61
C TYR A 16 -9.29 6.90 14.71
N GLY A 17 -8.30 7.38 15.45
CA GLY A 17 -8.50 8.30 16.58
C GLY A 17 -8.59 9.78 16.18
N THR A 18 -8.35 10.13 14.93
CA THR A 18 -8.40 11.52 14.42
C THR A 18 -9.41 11.66 13.29
N SER A 19 -9.07 11.23 12.08
CA SER A 19 -9.87 11.51 10.88
C SER A 19 -11.23 10.80 10.90
N TRP A 20 -11.31 9.56 11.45
CA TRP A 20 -12.58 8.83 11.51
C TRP A 20 -13.46 9.18 12.72
N THR A 21 -12.94 9.92 13.69
CA THR A 21 -13.71 10.47 14.82
C THR A 21 -14.13 11.91 14.61
N ASP A 22 -13.67 12.55 13.53
CA ASP A 22 -14.13 13.88 13.14
C ASP A 22 -15.60 13.84 12.70
N SER A 23 -16.42 14.74 13.26
CA SER A 23 -17.87 14.75 13.01
C SER A 23 -18.24 15.08 11.58
N ASN A 24 -17.48 15.96 10.91
CA ASN A 24 -17.76 16.35 9.54
C ASN A 24 -17.39 15.22 8.56
N VAL A 25 -16.27 14.52 8.84
CA VAL A 25 -15.90 13.32 8.10
C VAL A 25 -16.96 12.25 8.25
N ALA A 26 -17.42 11.98 9.47
CA ALA A 26 -18.45 10.97 9.74
C ALA A 26 -19.79 11.30 9.06
N GLU A 27 -20.21 12.55 9.08
CA GLU A 27 -21.44 13.00 8.41
C GLU A 27 -21.35 12.80 6.89
N LEU A 28 -20.26 13.23 6.27
CA LEU A 28 -20.07 13.10 4.84
C LEU A 28 -19.94 11.62 4.39
N VAL A 29 -19.23 10.81 5.16
CA VAL A 29 -19.10 9.37 4.90
C VAL A 29 -20.46 8.67 4.98
N ASN A 30 -21.23 8.92 6.03
CA ASN A 30 -22.54 8.30 6.20
C ASN A 30 -23.57 8.77 5.15
N GLY A 31 -23.44 10.00 4.67
CA GLY A 31 -24.34 10.57 3.68
C GLY A 31 -24.03 10.18 2.23
N SER A 32 -22.78 9.89 1.91
CA SER A 32 -22.33 9.78 0.53
C SER A 32 -21.65 8.44 0.18
N TYR A 33 -21.30 7.63 1.19
CA TYR A 33 -20.53 6.41 1.00
C TYR A 33 -21.12 5.21 1.73
N ILE A 34 -20.76 4.02 1.29
CA ILE A 34 -20.89 2.79 2.08
C ILE A 34 -19.49 2.51 2.66
N PRO A 35 -19.25 2.82 3.96
CA PRO A 35 -17.94 2.60 4.56
C PRO A 35 -17.74 1.12 4.92
N VAL A 36 -16.59 0.59 4.56
CA VAL A 36 -16.16 -0.76 4.91
C VAL A 36 -14.78 -0.69 5.55
N ARG A 37 -14.64 -1.22 6.75
CA ARG A 37 -13.36 -1.36 7.42
C ARG A 37 -12.90 -2.81 7.39
N VAL A 38 -11.65 -3.01 6.99
CA VAL A 38 -11.04 -4.34 6.88
C VAL A 38 -9.72 -4.36 7.66
N ASP A 39 -9.55 -5.40 8.45
CA ASP A 39 -8.28 -5.74 9.08
C ASP A 39 -7.44 -6.52 8.06
N ALA A 40 -6.30 -5.95 7.66
CA ALA A 40 -5.43 -6.51 6.64
C ALA A 40 -4.83 -7.88 7.05
N ASP A 41 -4.58 -8.09 8.36
CA ASP A 41 -4.08 -9.37 8.84
C ASP A 41 -5.14 -10.49 8.73
N ARG A 42 -6.42 -10.14 8.87
CA ARG A 42 -7.53 -11.09 8.75
C ARG A 42 -7.99 -11.32 7.32
N ARG A 43 -7.76 -10.35 6.46
CA ARG A 43 -8.17 -10.38 5.05
C ARG A 43 -7.01 -9.97 4.13
N PRO A 44 -5.94 -10.78 4.09
CA PRO A 44 -4.80 -10.52 3.22
C PRO A 44 -5.17 -10.51 1.73
N ASP A 45 -6.22 -11.21 1.34
CA ASP A 45 -6.78 -11.19 -0.01
C ASP A 45 -7.30 -9.81 -0.41
N VAL A 46 -7.98 -9.12 0.52
CA VAL A 46 -8.49 -7.75 0.29
C VAL A 46 -7.33 -6.75 0.31
N ASP A 47 -6.40 -6.91 1.26
CA ASP A 47 -5.22 -6.07 1.33
C ASP A 47 -4.39 -6.16 0.04
N HIS A 48 -4.09 -7.36 -0.41
CA HIS A 48 -3.34 -7.57 -1.66
C HIS A 48 -4.02 -6.93 -2.89
N ARG A 49 -5.35 -6.99 -2.95
CA ARG A 49 -6.13 -6.43 -4.07
C ARG A 49 -6.14 -4.90 -4.10
N TYR A 50 -6.16 -4.25 -2.92
CA TYR A 50 -6.38 -2.81 -2.80
C TYR A 50 -5.24 -2.06 -2.11
N ALA A 51 -4.08 -2.71 -1.91
CA ALA A 51 -2.92 -2.11 -1.28
C ALA A 51 -2.45 -0.86 -2.02
N VAL A 52 -2.09 0.17 -1.26
CA VAL A 52 -1.48 1.41 -1.76
C VAL A 52 0.00 1.53 -1.35
N GLY A 53 0.61 0.41 -0.93
CA GLY A 53 2.01 0.35 -0.51
C GLY A 53 2.26 0.80 0.94
N SER A 54 1.21 1.14 1.71
CA SER A 54 1.32 1.52 3.12
C SER A 54 0.03 1.25 3.89
N TRP A 55 0.12 1.17 5.22
CA TRP A 55 -1.05 1.19 6.12
C TRP A 55 -1.02 2.43 6.99
N PRO A 56 -2.22 3.01 7.29
CA PRO A 56 -3.53 2.64 6.76
C PRO A 56 -3.65 2.93 5.26
N ALA A 57 -4.58 2.24 4.57
CA ALA A 57 -4.98 2.62 3.23
C ALA A 57 -6.45 3.01 3.21
N VAL A 58 -6.74 4.15 2.60
CA VAL A 58 -8.09 4.65 2.34
C VAL A 58 -8.32 4.56 0.84
N VAL A 59 -9.27 3.70 0.42
CA VAL A 59 -9.49 3.41 -0.99
C VAL A 59 -10.93 3.76 -1.37
N PHE A 60 -11.06 4.59 -2.37
CA PHE A 60 -12.33 4.95 -2.98
C PHE A 60 -12.64 3.95 -4.09
N LEU A 61 -13.79 3.30 -3.98
CA LEU A 61 -14.23 2.27 -4.92
C LEU A 61 -15.55 2.67 -5.56
N THR A 62 -15.74 2.25 -6.79
CA THR A 62 -17.07 2.21 -7.42
C THR A 62 -17.95 1.14 -6.75
N PRO A 63 -19.28 1.12 -7.00
CA PRO A 63 -20.16 0.03 -6.56
C PRO A 63 -19.72 -1.35 -7.06
N ASP A 64 -19.05 -1.42 -8.22
CA ASP A 64 -18.51 -2.64 -8.81
C ASP A 64 -17.12 -3.01 -8.25
N LEU A 65 -16.72 -2.36 -7.16
CA LEU A 65 -15.47 -2.59 -6.45
C LEU A 65 -14.19 -2.28 -7.27
N LYS A 66 -14.29 -1.40 -8.24
CA LYS A 66 -13.15 -0.91 -9.01
C LYS A 66 -12.52 0.29 -8.30
N PRO A 67 -11.19 0.34 -8.13
CA PRO A 67 -10.54 1.45 -7.45
C PRO A 67 -10.56 2.73 -8.30
N ILE A 68 -10.94 3.85 -7.66
CA ILE A 68 -10.92 5.20 -8.23
C ILE A 68 -9.66 5.93 -7.79
N LEU A 69 -9.34 5.81 -6.51
CA LEU A 69 -8.23 6.46 -5.85
C LEU A 69 -7.89 5.68 -4.58
N GLY A 70 -6.60 5.55 -4.30
CA GLY A 70 -6.09 5.04 -3.03
C GLY A 70 -5.07 5.98 -2.43
N THR A 71 -5.08 6.11 -1.10
CA THR A 71 -4.12 6.91 -0.34
C THR A 71 -3.78 6.25 0.99
N GLY A 72 -2.64 6.63 1.57
CA GLY A 72 -2.24 6.23 2.92
C GLY A 72 -2.92 7.06 4.02
N PHE A 73 -2.15 7.35 5.08
CA PHE A 73 -2.59 8.24 6.15
C PHE A 73 -2.88 9.65 5.62
N VAL A 74 -4.04 10.18 5.96
CA VAL A 74 -4.45 11.56 5.64
C VAL A 74 -5.08 12.24 6.87
N PRO A 75 -4.73 13.53 7.14
CA PRO A 75 -5.37 14.33 8.17
C PRO A 75 -6.86 14.54 7.90
N PRO A 76 -7.67 14.92 8.94
CA PRO A 76 -9.11 15.07 8.80
C PRO A 76 -9.55 16.05 7.71
N ASP A 77 -8.90 17.19 7.61
CA ASP A 77 -9.17 18.26 6.63
C ASP A 77 -8.94 17.77 5.20
N VAL A 78 -7.80 17.12 4.95
CA VAL A 78 -7.46 16.55 3.63
C VAL A 78 -8.40 15.40 3.26
N LEU A 79 -8.77 14.57 4.25
CA LEU A 79 -9.74 13.49 4.04
C LEU A 79 -11.11 14.05 3.69
N LEU A 80 -11.57 15.10 4.38
CA LEU A 80 -12.86 15.75 4.13
C LEU A 80 -12.94 16.30 2.71
N ASP A 81 -11.88 16.99 2.26
CA ASP A 81 -11.79 17.54 0.91
C ASP A 81 -11.80 16.42 -0.16
N ALA A 82 -11.06 15.35 0.08
CA ALA A 82 -11.04 14.20 -0.83
C ALA A 82 -12.41 13.50 -0.91
N LEU A 83 -13.06 13.29 0.23
CA LEU A 83 -14.41 12.72 0.30
C LEU A 83 -15.41 13.58 -0.48
N GLY A 84 -15.41 14.89 -0.25
CA GLY A 84 -16.32 15.82 -0.95
C GLY A 84 -16.08 15.82 -2.46
N SER A 85 -14.83 15.92 -2.88
CA SER A 85 -14.45 15.97 -4.30
C SER A 85 -14.80 14.67 -5.04
N ILE A 86 -14.52 13.50 -4.46
CA ILE A 86 -14.86 12.21 -5.08
C ILE A 86 -16.37 11.98 -5.13
N ALA A 87 -17.10 12.37 -4.08
CA ALA A 87 -18.56 12.25 -4.06
C ALA A 87 -19.21 13.15 -5.14
N ALA A 88 -18.73 14.38 -5.30
CA ALA A 88 -19.19 15.30 -6.34
C ALA A 88 -18.85 14.75 -7.74
N MET A 89 -17.60 14.34 -7.95
CA MET A 89 -17.16 13.76 -9.22
C MET A 89 -17.99 12.52 -9.60
N TYR A 90 -18.24 11.63 -8.65
CA TYR A 90 -19.05 10.42 -8.88
C TYR A 90 -20.48 10.75 -9.30
N ARG A 91 -21.08 11.80 -8.75
CA ARG A 91 -22.44 12.25 -9.08
C ARG A 91 -22.52 12.99 -10.40
N ASP A 92 -21.56 13.90 -10.66
CA ASP A 92 -21.68 14.92 -11.67
C ASP A 92 -20.81 14.65 -12.93
N ASN A 93 -19.80 13.77 -12.83
CA ASN A 93 -18.83 13.51 -13.90
C ASN A 93 -18.44 12.02 -14.00
N GLN A 94 -19.36 11.20 -14.49
CA GLN A 94 -19.14 9.75 -14.67
C GLN A 94 -18.01 9.44 -15.68
N ALA A 95 -17.76 10.32 -16.64
CA ALA A 95 -16.68 10.14 -17.62
C ALA A 95 -15.30 10.20 -16.94
N GLU A 96 -15.12 11.11 -15.99
CA GLU A 96 -13.88 11.22 -15.23
C GLU A 96 -13.67 10.02 -14.30
N ILE A 97 -14.73 9.53 -13.66
CA ILE A 97 -14.65 8.30 -12.87
C ILE A 97 -14.19 7.12 -13.73
N THR A 98 -14.78 6.96 -14.90
CA THR A 98 -14.41 5.89 -15.84
C THR A 98 -12.94 6.00 -16.26
N ALA A 99 -12.48 7.22 -16.56
CA ALA A 99 -11.08 7.46 -16.92
C ALA A 99 -10.11 7.15 -15.78
N ARG A 100 -10.44 7.51 -14.54
CA ARG A 100 -9.64 7.20 -13.35
C ARG A 100 -9.55 5.71 -13.09
N VAL A 101 -10.68 5.01 -13.17
CA VAL A 101 -10.72 3.55 -13.04
C VAL A 101 -9.81 2.90 -14.08
N ALA A 102 -9.93 3.30 -15.35
CA ALA A 102 -9.10 2.75 -16.42
C ALA A 102 -7.60 3.00 -16.18
N ALA A 103 -7.23 4.19 -15.71
CA ALA A 103 -5.83 4.51 -15.40
C ALA A 103 -5.25 3.66 -14.25
N VAL A 104 -6.06 3.38 -13.22
CA VAL A 104 -5.63 2.50 -12.10
C VAL A 104 -5.53 1.05 -12.56
N GLU A 105 -6.47 0.56 -13.38
CA GLU A 105 -6.44 -0.80 -13.94
C GLU A 105 -5.21 -0.97 -14.86
N GLU A 106 -4.92 -0.02 -15.74
CA GLU A 106 -3.73 -0.03 -16.59
C GLU A 106 -2.43 -0.08 -15.78
N GLN A 107 -2.35 0.73 -14.72
CA GLN A 107 -1.18 0.72 -13.84
C GLN A 107 -1.03 -0.63 -13.12
N ALA A 108 -2.11 -1.24 -12.67
CA ALA A 108 -2.09 -2.56 -12.04
C ALA A 108 -1.63 -3.65 -13.02
N GLU A 109 -2.11 -3.62 -14.27
CA GLU A 109 -1.68 -4.56 -15.32
C GLU A 109 -0.19 -4.43 -15.64
N LEU A 110 0.36 -3.20 -15.66
CA LEU A 110 1.78 -2.96 -15.85
C LEU A 110 2.60 -3.58 -14.70
N TYR A 111 2.14 -3.45 -13.45
CA TYR A 111 2.79 -4.09 -12.30
C TYR A 111 2.74 -5.61 -12.38
N GLU A 112 1.60 -6.19 -12.73
CA GLU A 112 1.47 -7.65 -12.86
C GLU A 112 2.31 -8.19 -14.03
N SER A 113 2.37 -7.48 -15.16
CA SER A 113 3.20 -7.88 -16.30
C SER A 113 4.70 -7.77 -16.04
N ALA A 114 5.11 -6.88 -15.13
CA ALA A 114 6.49 -6.72 -14.70
C ALA A 114 6.92 -7.78 -13.65
N ARG A 115 5.97 -8.55 -13.09
CA ARG A 115 6.31 -9.64 -12.15
C ARG A 115 7.11 -10.69 -12.90
N ILE A 116 8.19 -11.13 -12.25
CA ILE A 116 9.06 -12.20 -12.77
C ILE A 116 8.19 -13.45 -12.97
N ASP A 117 8.29 -14.04 -14.16
CA ASP A 117 7.66 -15.32 -14.48
C ASP A 117 8.11 -16.37 -13.46
N ALA A 118 7.21 -16.72 -12.54
CA ALA A 118 7.46 -17.68 -11.47
C ALA A 118 7.73 -19.10 -11.99
N SER A 119 7.51 -19.36 -13.28
CA SER A 119 7.85 -20.63 -13.93
C SER A 119 9.37 -20.80 -14.13
N ARG A 120 10.13 -19.71 -14.06
CA ARG A 120 11.60 -19.75 -14.23
C ARG A 120 12.26 -20.08 -12.89
N SER A 121 13.00 -21.17 -12.87
CA SER A 121 13.81 -21.52 -11.69
C SER A 121 14.81 -20.39 -11.37
N PRO A 122 14.98 -20.05 -10.08
CA PRO A 122 15.98 -19.07 -9.67
C PRO A 122 17.37 -19.47 -10.21
N SER A 123 18.06 -18.51 -10.78
CA SER A 123 19.42 -18.71 -11.29
C SER A 123 20.43 -18.16 -10.26
N PRO A 124 21.61 -18.77 -10.11
CA PRO A 124 22.65 -18.30 -9.18
C PRO A 124 23.00 -16.81 -9.34
N TRP A 125 22.94 -16.26 -10.55
CA TRP A 125 23.20 -14.84 -10.78
C TRP A 125 22.12 -13.91 -10.17
N MET A 126 20.90 -14.41 -9.94
CA MET A 126 19.82 -13.62 -9.32
C MET A 126 20.16 -13.26 -7.88
N THR A 127 20.75 -14.19 -7.15
CA THR A 127 21.17 -13.93 -5.74
C THR A 127 22.20 -12.79 -5.72
N GLY A 128 23.19 -12.80 -6.59
CA GLY A 128 24.17 -11.71 -6.69
C GLY A 128 23.49 -10.36 -6.96
N ARG A 129 22.59 -10.29 -7.93
CA ARG A 129 21.87 -9.05 -8.23
C ARG A 129 21.00 -8.56 -7.08
N ILE A 130 20.34 -9.47 -6.37
CA ILE A 130 19.53 -9.09 -5.19
C ILE A 130 20.43 -8.52 -4.10
N LEU A 131 21.59 -9.14 -3.86
CA LEU A 131 22.57 -8.64 -2.88
C LEU A 131 23.10 -7.25 -3.28
N ASP A 132 23.41 -7.02 -4.55
CA ASP A 132 23.82 -5.70 -5.05
C ASP A 132 22.69 -4.67 -4.79
N MET A 133 21.45 -4.96 -5.16
CA MET A 133 20.30 -4.07 -4.93
C MET A 133 20.09 -3.76 -3.43
N ILE A 134 20.22 -4.75 -2.56
CA ILE A 134 20.11 -4.56 -1.11
C ILE A 134 21.27 -3.65 -0.63
N SER A 135 22.48 -3.92 -1.08
CA SER A 135 23.67 -3.16 -0.70
C SER A 135 23.58 -1.70 -1.14
N ASP A 136 23.10 -1.45 -2.36
CA ASP A 136 22.92 -0.10 -2.92
C ASP A 136 21.88 0.74 -2.13
N THR A 137 20.96 0.08 -1.43
CA THR A 137 19.95 0.76 -0.60
C THR A 137 20.31 0.83 0.88
N ALA A 138 21.44 0.23 1.30
CA ALA A 138 21.86 0.24 2.69
C ALA A 138 22.24 1.64 3.17
N ASP A 139 21.70 2.05 4.31
CA ASP A 139 22.06 3.29 4.99
C ASP A 139 23.16 3.00 6.02
N THR A 140 24.38 3.41 5.71
CA THR A 140 25.55 3.17 6.56
C THR A 140 25.63 4.13 7.76
N ASP A 141 24.92 5.25 7.74
CA ASP A 141 24.95 6.27 8.78
C ASP A 141 23.94 5.97 9.89
N PHE A 142 22.71 5.60 9.52
CA PHE A 142 21.61 5.38 10.46
C PHE A 142 21.12 3.93 10.50
N GLY A 143 21.68 3.06 9.67
CA GLY A 143 21.28 1.65 9.55
C GLY A 143 19.98 1.44 8.79
N GLY A 144 19.70 0.17 8.43
CA GLY A 144 18.54 -0.22 7.62
C GLY A 144 18.72 0.08 6.14
N PHE A 145 17.60 0.12 5.41
CA PHE A 145 17.58 0.27 3.96
C PHE A 145 16.67 1.43 3.53
N GLY A 146 17.05 2.12 2.45
CA GLY A 146 16.30 3.23 1.88
C GLY A 146 16.35 4.51 2.72
N GLN A 147 15.39 5.40 2.45
CA GLN A 147 15.27 6.69 3.14
C GLN A 147 14.12 6.65 4.17
N ALA A 148 14.16 7.58 5.14
CA ALA A 148 13.12 7.69 6.16
C ALA A 148 11.75 8.11 5.54
N PRO A 149 10.62 7.53 6.03
CA PRO A 149 10.52 6.54 7.09
C PRO A 149 10.93 5.14 6.62
N LYS A 150 11.80 4.46 7.39
CA LYS A 150 12.33 3.15 7.03
C LYS A 150 11.44 2.01 7.51
N PHE A 151 11.32 0.97 6.71
CA PHE A 151 10.69 -0.29 7.07
C PHE A 151 11.76 -1.34 7.39
N PRO A 152 11.56 -2.19 8.42
CA PRO A 152 12.51 -3.23 8.75
C PRO A 152 12.38 -4.40 7.77
N HIS A 153 13.13 -4.37 6.68
CA HIS A 153 13.14 -5.40 5.64
C HIS A 153 13.77 -6.70 6.17
N PHE A 154 13.00 -7.49 6.91
CA PHE A 154 13.47 -8.73 7.55
C PHE A 154 13.98 -9.75 6.55
N ASP A 155 13.30 -9.90 5.41
CA ASP A 155 13.70 -10.83 4.35
C ASP A 155 15.08 -10.49 3.77
N ALA A 156 15.39 -9.19 3.62
CA ALA A 156 16.70 -8.73 3.18
C ALA A 156 17.79 -9.04 4.23
N LEU A 157 17.49 -8.81 5.51
CA LEU A 157 18.40 -9.13 6.61
C LEU A 157 18.67 -10.64 6.70
N GLU A 158 17.63 -11.46 6.59
CA GLU A 158 17.75 -12.92 6.62
C GLU A 158 18.61 -13.43 5.46
N LEU A 159 18.37 -12.95 4.24
CA LEU A 159 19.19 -13.29 3.07
C LEU A 159 20.66 -12.92 3.26
N LEU A 160 20.94 -11.71 3.76
CA LEU A 160 22.32 -11.26 4.01
C LEU A 160 23.03 -12.15 5.04
N LEU A 161 22.34 -12.52 6.13
CA LEU A 161 22.86 -13.41 7.16
C LEU A 161 23.16 -14.80 6.61
N GLU A 162 22.24 -15.36 5.83
CA GLU A 162 22.41 -16.69 5.23
C GLU A 162 23.60 -16.72 4.26
N VAL A 163 23.72 -15.71 3.40
CA VAL A 163 24.85 -15.61 2.47
C VAL A 163 26.18 -15.46 3.21
N HIS A 164 26.22 -14.63 4.27
CA HIS A 164 27.41 -14.46 5.09
C HIS A 164 27.83 -15.76 5.77
N GLN A 165 26.88 -16.51 6.33
CA GLN A 165 27.16 -17.80 6.98
C GLN A 165 27.71 -18.83 5.98
N ARG A 166 27.13 -18.92 4.78
CA ARG A 166 27.63 -19.83 3.74
C ARG A 166 29.07 -19.48 3.31
N ALA A 167 29.35 -18.19 3.06
CA ALA A 167 30.67 -17.73 2.68
C ALA A 167 31.73 -17.95 3.80
N ALA A 168 31.31 -18.00 5.06
CA ALA A 168 32.20 -18.31 6.18
C ALA A 168 32.51 -19.81 6.31
N GLN A 169 31.63 -20.68 5.81
CA GLN A 169 31.82 -22.16 5.83
C GLN A 169 32.66 -22.68 4.67
N GLU A 170 32.80 -21.89 3.60
CA GLU A 170 33.60 -22.23 2.41
C GLU A 170 35.07 -21.83 2.53
N LYS A 171 35.48 -21.19 3.62
CA LYS A 171 36.86 -20.81 3.97
C LYS A 171 37.48 -21.76 4.96
#